data_62d22ff1838589dbe9127868a468c9e0
#
_entry.id   62d22ff1838589dbe9127868a468c9e0
#
_cell.length_a   1.000
_cell.length_b   1.000
_cell.length_c   1.000
_cell.angle_alpha   90.00
_cell.angle_beta   90.00
_cell.angle_gamma   90.00
#
_symmetry.space_group_name_H-M   'P 1'
#
loop_
_entity.id
_entity.type
_entity.pdbx_description
1 polymer ?
#
loop_
_entity_poly.entity_id
_entity_poly.type
_entity_poly.pdbx_seq_one_letter_code
_entity_poly.pdbx_strand_id
1 'polypeptide(L)'
;MKSIHKNPILSCFNYFIKILLFLTIAISALADENKIGSVTEINGTIVAITDELEERDLLIHDPIFLNEEIFVTEGSSATIQFIDSTAIIMKELTSINVSEFENSKNNPKLKAELLKGKIVIESGSIAKKDDGEMIVSITTSSLGLRGTRIDVDLKPDGKSNISLAADSFGNVGSIDVTSGGQTSSITSTEQVLE
;
A
#
# COMPACT_ATOMS: atom_id res chain seq x y z
N MET A 1 25.57 21.97 -59.68
CA MET A 1 24.89 20.92 -58.90
C MET A 1 25.84 20.44 -57.81
N LYS A 2 25.67 20.85 -56.55
CA LYS A 2 26.51 20.45 -55.43
C LYS A 2 25.90 19.17 -54.79
N SER A 3 26.59 18.07 -54.92
CA SER A 3 26.27 16.80 -54.28
C SER A 3 26.57 16.93 -52.77
N ILE A 4 25.51 16.84 -51.94
CA ILE A 4 25.65 16.83 -50.51
C ILE A 4 26.02 15.39 -50.10
N HIS A 5 27.30 15.15 -49.85
CA HIS A 5 27.79 13.89 -49.25
C HIS A 5 27.25 13.80 -47.81
N LYS A 6 26.21 13.01 -47.60
CA LYS A 6 25.77 12.64 -46.23
C LYS A 6 26.81 11.73 -45.60
N ASN A 7 27.51 12.22 -44.58
CA ASN A 7 28.50 11.47 -43.82
C ASN A 7 27.81 10.26 -43.15
N PRO A 8 28.16 9.01 -43.49
CA PRO A 8 27.49 7.81 -42.92
C PRO A 8 27.71 7.67 -41.42
N ILE A 9 28.80 8.21 -40.88
CA ILE A 9 29.12 8.21 -39.44
C ILE A 9 28.11 9.05 -38.65
N LEU A 10 27.68 10.21 -39.17
CA LEU A 10 26.71 11.08 -38.53
C LEU A 10 25.31 10.45 -38.54
N SER A 11 24.98 9.64 -39.53
CA SER A 11 23.71 8.90 -39.60
C SER A 11 23.64 7.77 -38.57
N CYS A 12 24.73 7.00 -38.40
CA CYS A 12 24.84 5.95 -37.40
C CYS A 12 24.75 6.52 -35.95
N PHE A 13 25.40 7.66 -35.70
CA PHE A 13 25.40 8.33 -34.41
C PHE A 13 23.98 8.83 -34.02
N ASN A 14 23.24 9.39 -34.96
CA ASN A 14 21.86 9.80 -34.78
C ASN A 14 20.90 8.60 -34.52
N TYR A 15 21.16 7.46 -35.14
CA TYR A 15 20.41 6.22 -34.91
C TYR A 15 20.65 5.67 -33.49
N PHE A 16 21.94 5.70 -33.07
CA PHE A 16 22.33 5.24 -31.73
C PHE A 16 21.72 6.10 -30.62
N ILE A 17 21.68 7.43 -30.78
CA ILE A 17 21.04 8.36 -29.84
C ILE A 17 19.52 8.11 -29.76
N LYS A 18 18.87 7.83 -30.89
CA LYS A 18 17.42 7.53 -30.90
C LYS A 18 17.10 6.20 -30.22
N ILE A 19 17.92 5.17 -30.40
CA ILE A 19 17.77 3.87 -29.76
C ILE A 19 17.97 4.01 -28.23
N LEU A 20 19.01 4.77 -27.83
CA LEU A 20 19.29 5.04 -26.42
C LEU A 20 18.15 5.83 -25.75
N LEU A 21 17.60 6.83 -26.44
CA LEU A 21 16.46 7.63 -25.97
C LEU A 21 15.18 6.79 -25.89
N PHE A 22 14.95 5.86 -26.82
CA PHE A 22 13.81 4.93 -26.79
C PHE A 22 13.93 3.91 -25.66
N LEU A 23 15.15 3.46 -25.35
CA LEU A 23 15.41 2.51 -24.28
C LEU A 23 15.17 3.14 -22.89
N THR A 24 15.51 4.42 -22.71
CA THR A 24 15.26 5.14 -21.44
C THR A 24 13.77 5.39 -21.19
N ILE A 25 12.96 5.59 -22.24
CA ILE A 25 11.51 5.78 -22.11
C ILE A 25 10.81 4.44 -21.78
N ALA A 26 11.31 3.31 -22.29
CA ALA A 26 10.72 1.99 -22.01
C ALA A 26 10.94 1.54 -20.55
N ILE A 27 12.05 1.93 -19.92
CA ILE A 27 12.33 1.58 -18.51
C ILE A 27 11.42 2.36 -17.56
N SER A 28 11.06 3.60 -17.86
CA SER A 28 10.16 4.41 -17.04
C SER A 28 8.69 3.91 -17.06
N ALA A 29 8.29 3.24 -18.14
CA ALA A 29 6.92 2.72 -18.26
C ALA A 29 6.69 1.43 -17.43
N LEU A 30 7.74 0.66 -17.16
CA LEU A 30 7.65 -0.58 -16.36
C LEU A 30 7.57 -0.30 -14.84
N ALA A 31 8.02 0.87 -14.39
CA ALA A 31 8.00 1.23 -12.97
C ALA A 31 6.61 1.67 -12.46
N ASP A 32 5.65 1.94 -13.33
CA ASP A 32 4.33 2.46 -12.97
C ASP A 32 3.27 1.33 -12.81
N GLU A 33 3.56 0.13 -13.30
CA GLU A 33 2.59 -0.99 -13.36
C GLU A 33 2.31 -1.62 -11.99
N ASN A 34 3.22 -1.46 -11.01
CA ASN A 34 3.09 -2.01 -9.66
C ASN A 34 2.85 -0.95 -8.57
N LYS A 35 2.67 0.32 -8.95
CA LYS A 35 2.36 1.38 -7.99
C LYS A 35 0.95 1.21 -7.46
N ILE A 36 0.83 1.07 -6.13
CA ILE A 36 -0.46 0.89 -5.44
C ILE A 36 -0.90 2.09 -4.63
N GLY A 37 0.02 3.00 -4.33
CA GLY A 37 -0.25 4.17 -3.49
C GLY A 37 0.90 5.15 -3.45
N SER A 38 0.84 6.07 -2.51
CA SER A 38 1.91 7.04 -2.20
C SER A 38 1.88 7.46 -0.74
N VAL A 39 3.00 7.95 -0.26
CA VAL A 39 3.11 8.56 1.06
C VAL A 39 2.51 9.96 1.03
N THR A 40 1.60 10.26 1.95
CA THR A 40 0.94 11.57 2.05
C THR A 40 1.43 12.41 3.21
N GLU A 41 1.85 11.76 4.31
CA GLU A 41 2.39 12.42 5.48
C GLU A 41 3.54 11.62 6.07
N ILE A 42 4.57 12.33 6.57
CA ILE A 42 5.70 11.74 7.30
C ILE A 42 6.05 12.66 8.48
N ASN A 43 6.25 12.04 9.63
CA ASN A 43 6.95 12.64 10.75
C ASN A 43 8.06 11.68 11.18
N GLY A 44 9.33 12.06 11.01
CA GLY A 44 10.48 11.19 11.24
C GLY A 44 10.93 10.41 10.00
N THR A 45 11.26 9.13 10.15
CA THR A 45 11.83 8.28 9.10
C THR A 45 10.95 7.06 8.82
N ILE A 46 10.76 6.78 7.53
CA ILE A 46 10.03 5.61 7.02
C ILE A 46 10.81 5.01 5.85
N VAL A 47 10.86 3.70 5.79
CA VAL A 47 11.67 2.93 4.84
C VAL A 47 10.78 1.93 4.12
N ALA A 48 10.98 1.77 2.81
CA ALA A 48 10.45 0.66 2.05
C ALA A 48 11.54 -0.38 1.82
N ILE A 49 11.20 -1.65 2.00
CA ILE A 49 12.10 -2.79 1.87
C ILE A 49 11.51 -3.73 0.82
N THR A 50 12.26 -4.03 -0.22
CA THR A 50 11.84 -4.96 -1.29
C THR A 50 12.05 -6.41 -0.87
N ASP A 51 11.49 -7.37 -1.63
CA ASP A 51 11.72 -8.81 -1.44
C ASP A 51 13.21 -9.20 -1.56
N GLU A 52 14.00 -8.39 -2.29
CA GLU A 52 15.46 -8.56 -2.44
C GLU A 52 16.25 -7.93 -1.29
N LEU A 53 15.56 -7.43 -0.26
CA LEU A 53 16.11 -6.74 0.92
C LEU A 53 16.84 -5.43 0.57
N GLU A 54 16.49 -4.80 -0.52
CA GLU A 54 16.92 -3.45 -0.84
C GLU A 54 16.06 -2.44 -0.07
N GLU A 55 16.72 -1.52 0.63
CA GLU A 55 16.09 -0.49 1.43
C GLU A 55 16.12 0.86 0.69
N ARG A 56 15.03 1.60 0.75
CA ARG A 56 14.96 3.00 0.32
C ARG A 56 14.23 3.85 1.34
N ASP A 57 14.78 5.00 1.67
CA ASP A 57 14.07 6.01 2.44
C ASP A 57 12.90 6.56 1.62
N LEU A 58 11.75 6.71 2.27
CA LEU A 58 10.56 7.27 1.65
C LEU A 58 10.39 8.74 2.03
N LEU A 59 10.05 9.54 1.03
CA LEU A 59 9.68 10.94 1.17
C LEU A 59 8.18 11.13 0.91
N ILE A 60 7.66 12.31 1.27
CA ILE A 60 6.28 12.69 0.92
C ILE A 60 6.12 12.65 -0.61
N HIS A 61 5.05 12.02 -1.08
CA HIS A 61 4.69 11.74 -2.48
C HIS A 61 5.46 10.61 -3.14
N ASP A 62 6.41 9.97 -2.46
CA ASP A 62 7.05 8.77 -3.03
C ASP A 62 6.03 7.66 -3.25
N PRO A 63 6.18 6.90 -4.34
CA PRO A 63 5.30 5.77 -4.64
C PRO A 63 5.52 4.62 -3.68
N ILE A 64 4.43 3.91 -3.39
CA ILE A 64 4.41 2.61 -2.73
C ILE A 64 4.11 1.55 -3.77
N PHE A 65 4.89 0.48 -3.78
CA PHE A 65 4.74 -0.62 -4.71
C PHE A 65 4.21 -1.88 -4.03
N LEU A 66 3.65 -2.75 -4.83
CA LEU A 66 3.16 -4.05 -4.36
C LEU A 66 4.34 -4.90 -3.85
N ASN A 67 4.11 -5.64 -2.77
CA ASN A 67 5.07 -6.52 -2.07
C ASN A 67 6.22 -5.81 -1.33
N GLU A 68 6.29 -4.47 -1.31
CA GLU A 68 7.23 -3.80 -0.42
C GLU A 68 6.77 -3.89 1.05
N GLU A 69 7.69 -4.17 1.96
CA GLU A 69 7.48 -3.96 3.39
C GLU A 69 7.73 -2.48 3.72
N ILE A 70 6.74 -1.81 4.29
CA ILE A 70 6.87 -0.43 4.73
C ILE A 70 7.10 -0.42 6.23
N PHE A 71 8.22 0.13 6.66
CA PHE A 71 8.62 0.19 8.07
C PHE A 71 8.74 1.64 8.55
N VAL A 72 8.05 1.94 9.65
CA VAL A 72 8.13 3.22 10.36
C VAL A 72 9.06 3.06 11.57
N THR A 73 10.11 3.87 11.63
CA THR A 73 11.12 3.80 12.69
C THR A 73 10.60 4.34 14.02
N GLU A 74 11.37 4.17 15.11
CA GLU A 74 11.05 4.69 16.44
C GLU A 74 10.89 6.22 16.42
N GLY A 75 9.93 6.75 17.17
CA GLY A 75 9.59 8.17 17.24
C GLY A 75 8.98 8.75 15.97
N SER A 76 8.65 7.91 14.99
CA SER A 76 8.17 8.33 13.67
C SER A 76 6.70 7.95 13.45
N SER A 77 6.08 8.55 12.44
CA SER A 77 4.74 8.18 11.95
C SER A 77 4.61 8.52 10.48
N ALA A 78 3.74 7.80 9.77
CA ALA A 78 3.47 8.04 8.36
C ALA A 78 2.00 7.79 8.02
N THR A 79 1.52 8.44 6.96
CA THR A 79 0.24 8.15 6.31
C THR A 79 0.51 7.75 4.87
N ILE A 80 0.00 6.58 4.49
CA ILE A 80 0.02 6.06 3.12
C ILE A 80 -1.39 6.13 2.59
N GLN A 81 -1.56 6.66 1.37
CA GLN A 81 -2.82 6.64 0.65
C GLN A 81 -2.72 5.79 -0.61
N PHE A 82 -3.59 4.80 -0.71
CA PHE A 82 -3.70 3.93 -1.87
C PHE A 82 -4.56 4.55 -2.98
N ILE A 83 -4.43 4.02 -4.19
CA ILE A 83 -5.15 4.52 -5.40
C ILE A 83 -6.67 4.40 -5.24
N ASP A 84 -7.17 3.44 -4.45
CA ASP A 84 -8.59 3.27 -4.13
C ASP A 84 -9.09 4.23 -3.04
N SER A 85 -8.25 5.14 -2.57
CA SER A 85 -8.46 6.07 -1.46
C SER A 85 -8.46 5.43 -0.07
N THR A 86 -8.05 4.18 0.07
CA THR A 86 -7.73 3.63 1.40
C THR A 86 -6.57 4.41 2.00
N ALA A 87 -6.69 4.84 3.25
CA ALA A 87 -5.61 5.48 3.99
C ALA A 87 -5.17 4.60 5.15
N ILE A 88 -3.86 4.42 5.30
CA ILE A 88 -3.25 3.71 6.43
C ILE A 88 -2.33 4.67 7.17
N ILE A 89 -2.68 4.96 8.42
CA ILE A 89 -1.85 5.74 9.34
C ILE A 89 -1.04 4.75 10.17
N MET A 90 0.27 4.82 10.06
CA MET A 90 1.23 3.96 10.73
C MET A 90 1.89 4.71 11.88
N LYS A 91 1.95 4.09 13.06
CA LYS A 91 2.66 4.60 14.23
C LYS A 91 4.10 4.10 14.24
N GLU A 92 4.89 4.55 15.21
CA GLU A 92 6.27 4.09 15.38
C GLU A 92 6.38 2.56 15.49
N LEU A 93 7.52 2.02 15.05
CA LEU A 93 7.86 0.59 15.09
C LEU A 93 6.83 -0.30 14.38
N THR A 94 6.10 0.27 13.43
CA THR A 94 5.08 -0.44 12.64
C THR A 94 5.65 -0.91 11.32
N SER A 95 5.32 -2.15 10.95
CA SER A 95 5.65 -2.74 9.65
C SER A 95 4.41 -3.34 9.01
N ILE A 96 4.18 -3.03 7.74
CA ILE A 96 3.07 -3.53 6.92
C ILE A 96 3.58 -3.93 5.52
N ASN A 97 3.01 -4.99 4.97
CA ASN A 97 3.20 -5.41 3.58
C ASN A 97 1.84 -5.45 2.87
N VAL A 98 1.80 -5.14 1.57
CA VAL A 98 0.60 -5.30 0.72
C VAL A 98 0.91 -6.31 -0.37
N SER A 99 0.31 -7.49 -0.27
CA SER A 99 0.56 -8.62 -1.16
C SER A 99 -0.39 -8.70 -2.36
N GLU A 100 -1.55 -8.06 -2.28
CA GLU A 100 -2.52 -8.02 -3.38
C GLU A 100 -3.20 -6.65 -3.42
N PHE A 101 -3.22 -6.03 -4.59
CA PHE A 101 -3.95 -4.78 -4.81
C PHE A 101 -4.50 -4.76 -6.24
N GLU A 102 -5.81 -4.84 -6.36
CA GLU A 102 -6.52 -4.77 -7.63
C GLU A 102 -7.69 -3.79 -7.52
N ASN A 103 -7.56 -2.63 -8.13
CA ASN A 103 -8.61 -1.61 -8.16
C ASN A 103 -9.40 -1.66 -9.48
N SER A 104 -9.88 -2.85 -9.84
CA SER A 104 -10.69 -3.10 -11.03
C SER A 104 -12.18 -2.80 -10.79
N LYS A 105 -12.98 -2.85 -11.87
CA LYS A 105 -14.43 -2.71 -11.75
C LYS A 105 -15.11 -3.94 -11.16
N ASN A 106 -14.56 -5.12 -11.40
CA ASN A 106 -15.10 -6.40 -10.96
C ASN A 106 -14.10 -7.06 -10.00
N ASN A 107 -14.59 -7.54 -8.86
CA ASN A 107 -13.82 -8.21 -7.82
C ASN A 107 -12.56 -7.43 -7.40
N PRO A 108 -12.66 -6.13 -7.05
CA PRO A 108 -11.51 -5.39 -6.57
C PRO A 108 -11.02 -5.94 -5.23
N LYS A 109 -9.67 -5.95 -5.05
CA LYS A 109 -9.05 -6.58 -3.89
C LYS A 109 -7.94 -5.74 -3.28
N LEU A 110 -7.84 -5.79 -1.96
CA LEU A 110 -6.70 -5.33 -1.20
C LEU A 110 -6.39 -6.34 -0.10
N LYS A 111 -5.18 -6.92 -0.12
CA LYS A 111 -4.70 -7.76 0.99
C LYS A 111 -3.42 -7.17 1.54
N ALA A 112 -3.43 -6.87 2.82
CA ALA A 112 -2.29 -6.37 3.57
C ALA A 112 -2.01 -7.27 4.77
N GLU A 113 -0.79 -7.24 5.25
CA GLU A 113 -0.36 -7.92 6.47
C GLU A 113 0.30 -6.92 7.40
N LEU A 114 -0.23 -6.79 8.61
CA LEU A 114 0.41 -6.07 9.69
C LEU A 114 1.38 -7.02 10.39
N LEU A 115 2.67 -6.82 10.18
CA LEU A 115 3.72 -7.66 10.75
C LEU A 115 4.01 -7.31 12.21
N LYS A 116 3.92 -6.02 12.56
CA LYS A 116 4.08 -5.50 13.94
C LYS A 116 3.58 -4.07 14.07
N GLY A 117 3.29 -3.65 15.29
CA GLY A 117 3.00 -2.26 15.65
C GLY A 117 1.54 -1.89 15.55
N LYS A 118 1.28 -0.61 15.29
CA LYS A 118 -0.08 -0.03 15.35
C LYS A 118 -0.43 0.74 14.10
N ILE A 119 -1.60 0.44 13.54
CA ILE A 119 -2.18 1.11 12.38
C ILE A 119 -3.59 1.60 12.65
N VAL A 120 -3.96 2.67 11.95
CA VAL A 120 -5.35 3.07 11.76
C VAL A 120 -5.63 3.01 10.28
N ILE A 121 -6.66 2.28 9.88
CA ILE A 121 -7.08 2.14 8.49
C ILE A 121 -8.41 2.86 8.30
N GLU A 122 -8.48 3.76 7.34
CA GLU A 122 -9.73 4.27 6.79
C GLU A 122 -9.93 3.66 5.42
N SER A 123 -10.93 2.80 5.28
CA SER A 123 -11.15 2.02 4.06
C SER A 123 -11.62 2.89 2.89
N GLY A 124 -11.04 2.64 1.73
CA GLY A 124 -11.36 3.29 0.47
C GLY A 124 -12.53 2.65 -0.29
N SER A 125 -12.47 2.74 -1.60
CA SER A 125 -13.55 2.28 -2.48
C SER A 125 -13.65 0.76 -2.59
N ILE A 126 -12.56 0.02 -2.41
CA ILE A 126 -12.55 -1.45 -2.48
C ILE A 126 -13.48 -2.03 -1.42
N ALA A 127 -13.30 -1.65 -0.15
CA ALA A 127 -14.12 -2.17 0.96
C ALA A 127 -15.59 -1.71 0.94
N LYS A 128 -15.94 -0.72 0.10
CA LYS A 128 -17.29 -0.16 -0.03
C LYS A 128 -18.08 -0.77 -1.18
N LYS A 129 -17.46 -1.58 -2.05
CA LYS A 129 -18.13 -2.29 -3.14
C LYS A 129 -18.69 -3.63 -2.67
N ASP A 130 -19.82 -4.05 -3.22
CA ASP A 130 -20.48 -5.31 -2.87
C ASP A 130 -19.61 -6.53 -3.20
N ASP A 131 -18.86 -6.48 -4.32
CA ASP A 131 -17.93 -7.51 -4.78
C ASP A 131 -16.47 -7.23 -4.37
N GLY A 132 -16.23 -6.19 -3.56
CA GLY A 132 -14.91 -5.83 -3.09
C GLY A 132 -14.44 -6.69 -1.93
N GLU A 133 -13.16 -7.02 -1.92
CA GLU A 133 -12.51 -7.78 -0.85
C GLU A 133 -11.36 -6.96 -0.25
N MET A 134 -11.47 -6.56 1.00
CA MET A 134 -10.39 -5.94 1.74
C MET A 134 -10.08 -6.76 2.98
N ILE A 135 -8.87 -7.33 3.03
CA ILE A 135 -8.39 -8.17 4.11
C ILE A 135 -7.11 -7.59 4.69
N VAL A 136 -7.07 -7.50 6.02
CA VAL A 136 -5.84 -7.21 6.78
C VAL A 136 -5.52 -8.40 7.66
N SER A 137 -4.40 -9.07 7.38
CA SER A 137 -3.91 -10.18 8.18
C SER A 137 -3.03 -9.68 9.31
N ILE A 138 -3.13 -10.34 10.46
CA ILE A 138 -2.25 -10.22 11.61
C ILE A 138 -1.83 -11.62 12.01
N THR A 139 -0.87 -11.79 12.90
CA THR A 139 -0.21 -13.07 13.23
C THR A 139 -1.15 -14.29 13.36
N THR A 140 -2.33 -14.11 13.96
CA THR A 140 -3.25 -15.23 14.28
C THR A 140 -4.64 -15.08 13.69
N SER A 141 -4.92 -13.95 13.03
CA SER A 141 -6.26 -13.61 12.58
C SER A 141 -6.25 -12.86 11.26
N SER A 142 -7.36 -12.90 10.54
CA SER A 142 -7.61 -12.05 9.38
C SER A 142 -8.85 -11.20 9.59
N LEU A 143 -8.76 -9.95 9.17
CA LEU A 143 -9.78 -8.91 9.34
C LEU A 143 -10.36 -8.58 7.98
N GLY A 144 -11.59 -8.99 7.71
CA GLY A 144 -12.37 -8.57 6.54
C GLY A 144 -13.06 -7.23 6.81
N LEU A 145 -12.76 -6.21 6.02
CA LEU A 145 -13.25 -4.85 6.23
C LEU A 145 -14.38 -4.50 5.28
N ARG A 146 -15.43 -3.88 5.82
CA ARG A 146 -16.59 -3.42 5.06
C ARG A 146 -16.89 -1.95 5.38
N GLY A 147 -16.28 -1.06 4.58
CA GLY A 147 -16.61 0.38 4.58
C GLY A 147 -16.47 1.06 5.95
N THR A 148 -15.30 0.99 6.58
CA THR A 148 -15.12 1.43 7.97
C THR A 148 -13.75 2.02 8.25
N ARG A 149 -13.61 2.59 9.44
CA ARG A 149 -12.33 2.94 10.06
C ARG A 149 -12.04 1.96 11.20
N ILE A 150 -10.82 1.41 11.21
CA ILE A 150 -10.36 0.50 12.25
C ILE A 150 -9.05 0.96 12.86
N ASP A 151 -8.90 0.69 14.16
CA ASP A 151 -7.63 0.73 14.88
C ASP A 151 -7.18 -0.70 15.15
N VAL A 152 -5.93 -1.03 14.79
CA VAL A 152 -5.32 -2.34 15.08
C VAL A 152 -4.00 -2.08 15.79
N ASP A 153 -3.84 -2.67 16.97
CA ASP A 153 -2.64 -2.58 17.80
C ASP A 153 -2.12 -4.00 18.05
N LEU A 154 -1.13 -4.43 17.26
CA LEU A 154 -0.49 -5.74 17.37
C LEU A 154 0.68 -5.65 18.35
N LYS A 155 0.53 -6.32 19.48
CA LYS A 155 1.54 -6.37 20.55
C LYS A 155 2.69 -7.32 20.23
N PRO A 156 3.88 -7.13 20.83
CA PRO A 156 5.02 -8.04 20.64
C PRO A 156 4.77 -9.47 21.12
N ASP A 157 3.81 -9.68 22.00
CA ASP A 157 3.41 -11.01 22.50
C ASP A 157 2.42 -11.74 21.57
N GLY A 158 2.08 -11.12 20.42
CA GLY A 158 1.15 -11.65 19.41
C GLY A 158 -0.32 -11.36 19.69
N LYS A 159 -0.64 -10.75 20.81
CA LYS A 159 -2.02 -10.28 21.07
C LYS A 159 -2.32 -9.03 20.27
N SER A 160 -3.58 -8.83 19.94
CA SER A 160 -4.02 -7.66 19.20
C SER A 160 -5.26 -7.04 19.83
N ASN A 161 -5.31 -5.71 19.85
CA ASN A 161 -6.52 -4.97 20.13
C ASN A 161 -7.08 -4.44 18.81
N ILE A 162 -8.32 -4.78 18.51
CA ILE A 162 -9.00 -4.38 17.29
C ILE A 162 -10.25 -3.60 17.69
N SER A 163 -10.39 -2.38 17.21
CA SER A 163 -11.58 -1.56 17.45
C SER A 163 -12.10 -0.94 16.16
N LEU A 164 -13.43 -0.89 16.07
CA LEU A 164 -14.17 -0.26 15.00
C LEU A 164 -14.42 1.21 15.34
N ALA A 165 -14.24 2.11 14.38
CA ALA A 165 -14.56 3.53 14.52
C ALA A 165 -15.41 4.01 13.34
N ALA A 166 -16.08 5.16 13.50
CA ALA A 166 -16.71 5.82 12.39
C ALA A 166 -15.63 6.35 11.41
N ASP A 167 -15.91 6.27 10.11
CA ASP A 167 -15.07 6.89 9.07
C ASP A 167 -15.16 8.44 9.15
N SER A 168 -14.39 9.15 8.33
CA SER A 168 -14.36 10.62 8.29
C SER A 168 -15.71 11.25 7.92
N PHE A 169 -16.68 10.47 7.42
CA PHE A 169 -18.04 10.88 7.10
C PHE A 169 -19.07 10.50 8.17
N GLY A 170 -18.64 9.84 9.25
CA GLY A 170 -19.50 9.38 10.33
C GLY A 170 -20.17 8.03 10.08
N ASN A 171 -19.81 7.30 9.01
CA ASN A 171 -20.35 5.97 8.76
C ASN A 171 -19.61 4.92 9.59
N VAL A 172 -20.35 3.96 10.10
CA VAL A 172 -19.82 2.79 10.79
C VAL A 172 -20.12 1.57 9.94
N GLY A 173 -19.08 0.92 9.45
CA GLY A 173 -19.19 -0.34 8.69
C GLY A 173 -19.12 -1.55 9.60
N SER A 174 -18.45 -2.61 9.14
CA SER A 174 -18.23 -3.82 9.93
C SER A 174 -16.84 -4.40 9.71
N ILE A 175 -16.40 -5.21 10.68
CA ILE A 175 -15.19 -6.02 10.58
C ILE A 175 -15.56 -7.47 10.84
N ASP A 176 -15.16 -8.38 9.96
CA ASP A 176 -15.23 -9.81 10.19
C ASP A 176 -13.85 -10.32 10.62
N VAL A 177 -13.72 -10.70 11.89
CA VAL A 177 -12.48 -11.23 12.48
C VAL A 177 -12.51 -12.75 12.42
N THR A 178 -11.60 -13.34 11.66
CA THR A 178 -11.45 -14.80 11.53
C THR A 178 -10.17 -15.25 12.24
N SER A 179 -10.30 -16.12 13.24
CA SER A 179 -9.20 -16.70 13.99
C SER A 179 -9.52 -18.17 14.32
N GLY A 180 -8.53 -19.07 14.13
CA GLY A 180 -8.72 -20.49 14.38
C GLY A 180 -9.90 -21.14 13.63
N GLY A 181 -10.28 -20.60 12.47
CA GLY A 181 -11.41 -21.07 11.66
C GLY A 181 -12.80 -20.59 12.16
N GLN A 182 -12.84 -19.74 13.17
CA GLN A 182 -14.07 -19.11 13.65
C GLN A 182 -14.10 -17.63 13.22
N THR A 183 -15.27 -17.16 12.80
CA THR A 183 -15.49 -15.76 12.43
C THR A 183 -16.43 -15.09 13.42
N SER A 184 -16.03 -13.91 13.90
CA SER A 184 -16.83 -13.02 14.72
C SER A 184 -16.94 -11.66 14.06
N SER A 185 -18.12 -11.06 14.04
CA SER A 185 -18.33 -9.75 13.41
C SER A 185 -18.43 -8.65 14.46
N ILE A 186 -17.71 -7.54 14.22
CA ILE A 186 -17.81 -6.29 14.97
C ILE A 186 -18.63 -5.32 14.12
N THR A 187 -19.74 -4.81 14.66
CA THR A 187 -20.66 -3.92 13.95
C THR A 187 -20.95 -2.62 14.69
N SER A 188 -20.35 -2.43 15.84
CA SER A 188 -20.49 -1.21 16.64
C SER A 188 -19.16 -0.74 17.21
N THR A 189 -19.04 0.57 17.42
CA THR A 189 -17.83 1.22 17.97
C THR A 189 -17.58 0.92 19.46
N GLU A 190 -18.53 0.28 20.13
CA GLU A 190 -18.42 -0.09 21.56
C GLU A 190 -17.78 -1.48 21.75
N GLN A 191 -17.56 -2.23 20.67
CA GLN A 191 -16.96 -3.57 20.71
C GLN A 191 -15.44 -3.48 20.48
N VAL A 192 -14.69 -4.12 21.36
CA VAL A 192 -13.24 -4.34 21.24
C VAL A 192 -13.00 -5.84 21.35
N LEU A 193 -12.19 -6.40 20.44
CA LEU A 193 -11.69 -7.77 20.54
C LEU A 193 -10.23 -7.74 20.99
N GLU A 194 -9.91 -8.58 21.98
CA GLU A 194 -8.56 -8.78 22.52
C GLU A 194 -7.99 -10.13 22.09
#